data_4a7e260462d5bbc8034658673667136c
#
_entry.id   4a7e260462d5bbc8034658673667136c
#
_cell.length_a   1.000
_cell.length_b   1.000
_cell.length_c   1.000
_cell.angle_alpha   90.00
_cell.angle_beta   90.00
_cell.angle_gamma   90.00
#
_symmetry.space_group_name_H-M   'P 1'
#
loop_
_entity.id
_entity.type
_entity.pdbx_description
1 polymer ?
#
loop_
_entity_poly.entity_id
_entity_poly.type
_entity_poly.pdbx_seq_one_letter_code
_entity_poly.pdbx_strand_id
1 'polypeptide(L)'
;KVMNVTKQSGSEHCLILLDEPTSVLNEAEVENLYKQMRKIAAQGHAVIFVSHHLNEILEVTDRIYVYKDGTSVGSLDTRDADEAKLYEMMVGQSTTTEYYHLDRQTAPQDDVLLEAKDLGLHGIFKHVNFQLHRGEVLGLCGVVGSGAEEVCEVLCGDEKPSFGEISVRGRAVRFRSPKQALREGILMIPKERLFEGIVSTLSVEDNIALSNAKQMAKG
;
A
#
# COMPACT_ATOMS: atom_id res chain seq x y z
N LYS A 1 -12.34 7.04 19.72
CA LYS A 1 -12.23 8.53 19.62
C LYS A 1 -13.50 9.14 19.03
N VAL A 2 -14.07 8.62 17.94
CA VAL A 2 -15.27 9.17 17.26
C VAL A 2 -16.48 9.28 18.20
N MET A 3 -16.76 8.24 19.03
CA MET A 3 -17.88 8.27 19.98
C MET A 3 -17.80 9.34 21.09
N ASN A 4 -16.62 9.89 21.35
CA ASN A 4 -16.48 10.97 22.35
C ASN A 4 -16.80 12.34 21.77
N VAL A 5 -16.69 12.53 20.46
CA VAL A 5 -16.93 13.82 19.79
C VAL A 5 -18.42 14.18 19.82
N THR A 6 -19.31 13.22 19.59
CA THR A 6 -20.77 13.44 19.62
C THR A 6 -21.29 13.82 21.01
N LYS A 7 -20.65 13.35 22.08
CA LYS A 7 -21.01 13.71 23.46
C LYS A 7 -20.53 15.10 23.90
N GLN A 8 -19.49 15.61 23.24
CA GLN A 8 -18.90 16.92 23.61
C GLN A 8 -19.53 18.11 22.88
N SER A 9 -20.18 17.89 21.74
CA SER A 9 -20.69 18.99 20.91
C SER A 9 -21.95 19.66 21.46
N GLY A 10 -22.68 19.03 22.39
CA GLY A 10 -23.96 19.52 22.89
C GLY A 10 -25.04 19.72 21.80
N SER A 11 -24.78 19.30 20.57
CA SER A 11 -25.68 19.38 19.41
C SER A 11 -26.50 18.10 19.31
N GLU A 12 -27.79 18.27 19.01
CA GLU A 12 -28.72 17.14 18.82
C GLU A 12 -28.32 16.27 17.62
N HIS A 13 -27.72 16.90 16.58
CA HIS A 13 -27.21 16.22 15.38
C HIS A 13 -25.81 16.72 15.04
N CYS A 14 -24.93 15.80 14.65
CA CYS A 14 -23.56 16.08 14.26
C CYS A 14 -23.30 15.63 12.82
N LEU A 15 -22.41 16.35 12.14
CA LEU A 15 -21.78 15.91 10.89
C LEU A 15 -20.37 15.42 11.20
N ILE A 16 -20.07 14.22 10.79
CA ILE A 16 -18.75 13.58 11.00
C ILE A 16 -18.08 13.41 9.65
N LEU A 17 -16.86 13.89 9.55
CA LEU A 17 -16.02 13.78 8.35
C LEU A 17 -14.91 12.76 8.63
N LEU A 18 -14.81 11.75 7.79
CA LEU A 18 -13.79 10.70 7.86
C LEU A 18 -13.04 10.66 6.53
N ASP A 19 -11.76 10.99 6.57
CA ASP A 19 -10.87 10.98 5.41
C ASP A 19 -9.87 9.82 5.55
N GLU A 20 -9.95 8.85 4.63
CA GLU A 20 -9.14 7.62 4.59
C GLU A 20 -8.95 6.95 5.97
N PRO A 21 -10.03 6.73 6.76
CA PRO A 21 -9.87 6.29 8.14
C PRO A 21 -9.44 4.82 8.29
N THR A 22 -9.45 4.06 7.21
CA THR A 22 -9.16 2.63 7.15
C THR A 22 -7.70 2.33 6.80
N SER A 23 -6.95 3.30 6.31
CA SER A 23 -5.59 3.12 5.76
C SER A 23 -4.57 2.44 6.69
N VAL A 24 -4.80 2.50 8.02
CA VAL A 24 -3.91 1.91 9.05
C VAL A 24 -4.62 0.86 9.91
N LEU A 25 -5.83 0.46 9.54
CA LEU A 25 -6.65 -0.47 10.30
C LEU A 25 -6.55 -1.89 9.73
N ASN A 26 -6.60 -2.89 10.60
CA ASN A 26 -6.80 -4.26 10.17
C ASN A 26 -8.30 -4.55 9.87
N GLU A 27 -8.59 -5.67 9.23
CA GLU A 27 -9.93 -6.04 8.78
C GLU A 27 -10.98 -6.02 9.90
N ALA A 28 -10.65 -6.52 11.09
CA ALA A 28 -11.56 -6.52 12.24
C ALA A 28 -11.84 -5.10 12.76
N GLU A 29 -10.86 -4.21 12.68
CA GLU A 29 -11.00 -2.80 13.05
C GLU A 29 -11.83 -2.04 12.02
N VAL A 30 -11.65 -2.33 10.73
CA VAL A 30 -12.47 -1.78 9.63
C VAL A 30 -13.94 -2.17 9.82
N GLU A 31 -14.24 -3.45 10.04
CA GLU A 31 -15.62 -3.88 10.34
C GLU A 31 -16.22 -3.18 11.56
N ASN A 32 -15.41 -3.01 12.62
CA ASN A 32 -15.88 -2.29 13.79
C ASN A 32 -16.17 -0.82 13.50
N LEU A 33 -15.32 -0.18 12.68
CA LEU A 33 -15.55 1.20 12.22
C LEU A 33 -16.87 1.30 11.48
N TYR A 34 -17.17 0.42 10.53
CA TYR A 34 -18.43 0.42 9.78
C TYR A 34 -19.65 0.24 10.69
N LYS A 35 -19.57 -0.69 11.63
CA LYS A 35 -20.63 -0.88 12.65
C LYS A 35 -20.88 0.41 13.45
N GLN A 36 -19.82 1.13 13.84
CA GLN A 36 -19.94 2.40 14.54
C GLN A 36 -20.53 3.50 13.65
N MET A 37 -20.11 3.61 12.39
CA MET A 37 -20.66 4.57 11.43
C MET A 37 -22.16 4.35 11.22
N ARG A 38 -22.59 3.11 11.01
CA ARG A 38 -24.01 2.75 10.88
C ARG A 38 -24.81 3.07 12.15
N LYS A 39 -24.23 2.80 13.33
CA LYS A 39 -24.86 3.13 14.63
C LYS A 39 -25.05 4.64 14.80
N ILE A 40 -24.06 5.43 14.42
CA ILE A 40 -24.07 6.89 14.51
C ILE A 40 -25.12 7.44 13.54
N ALA A 41 -25.17 6.95 12.31
CA ALA A 41 -26.18 7.33 11.32
C ALA A 41 -27.61 7.01 11.81
N ALA A 42 -27.82 5.84 12.42
CA ALA A 42 -29.12 5.46 12.98
C ALA A 42 -29.56 6.35 14.18
N GLN A 43 -28.65 7.07 14.81
CA GLN A 43 -28.96 8.07 15.84
C GLN A 43 -29.28 9.46 15.26
N GLY A 44 -29.39 9.60 13.94
CA GLY A 44 -29.75 10.86 13.27
C GLY A 44 -28.54 11.76 12.96
N HIS A 45 -27.31 11.28 13.16
CA HIS A 45 -26.11 11.99 12.73
C HIS A 45 -25.79 11.70 11.26
N ALA A 46 -25.03 12.57 10.61
CA ALA A 46 -24.55 12.37 9.24
C ALA A 46 -23.07 12.08 9.22
N VAL A 47 -22.66 11.21 8.27
CA VAL A 47 -21.24 10.85 8.08
C VAL A 47 -20.88 11.10 6.63
N ILE A 48 -19.78 11.81 6.38
CA ILE A 48 -19.10 11.85 5.09
C ILE A 48 -17.85 10.98 5.24
N PHE A 49 -17.76 9.98 4.38
CA PHE A 49 -16.68 9.01 4.35
C PHE A 49 -15.92 9.13 3.02
N VAL A 50 -14.64 9.43 3.06
CA VAL A 50 -13.78 9.51 1.89
C VAL A 50 -12.86 8.30 1.89
N SER A 51 -12.83 7.56 0.80
CA SER A 51 -11.91 6.45 0.56
C SER A 51 -11.69 6.27 -0.94
N HIS A 52 -10.53 5.75 -1.31
CA HIS A 52 -10.23 5.30 -2.68
C HIS A 52 -10.45 3.79 -2.84
N HIS A 53 -10.81 3.09 -1.78
CA HIS A 53 -11.16 1.67 -1.78
C HIS A 53 -12.64 1.49 -2.12
N LEU A 54 -12.93 1.06 -3.35
CA LEU A 54 -14.30 0.97 -3.87
C LEU A 54 -15.18 0.01 -3.04
N ASN A 55 -14.62 -1.10 -2.58
CA ASN A 55 -15.32 -2.07 -1.73
C ASN A 55 -15.84 -1.43 -0.44
N GLU A 56 -15.03 -0.59 0.21
CA GLU A 56 -15.41 0.12 1.43
C GLU A 56 -16.58 1.06 1.17
N ILE A 57 -16.50 1.83 0.08
CA ILE A 57 -17.56 2.76 -0.33
C ILE A 57 -18.87 1.99 -0.57
N LEU A 58 -18.81 0.89 -1.32
CA LEU A 58 -19.99 0.07 -1.64
C LEU A 58 -20.61 -0.59 -0.40
N GLU A 59 -19.79 -0.93 0.60
CA GLU A 59 -20.26 -1.61 1.80
C GLU A 59 -20.94 -0.67 2.80
N VAL A 60 -20.39 0.55 3.01
CA VAL A 60 -20.77 1.36 4.18
C VAL A 60 -21.60 2.60 3.83
N THR A 61 -21.66 3.05 2.57
CA THR A 61 -22.33 4.29 2.20
C THR A 61 -23.77 4.05 1.71
N ASP A 62 -24.58 5.09 1.72
CA ASP A 62 -25.94 5.08 1.15
C ASP A 62 -25.96 5.75 -0.22
N ARG A 63 -25.07 6.75 -0.45
CA ARG A 63 -24.95 7.51 -1.68
C ARG A 63 -23.48 7.86 -1.92
N ILE A 64 -23.07 7.83 -3.17
CA ILE A 64 -21.68 8.01 -3.61
C ILE A 64 -21.60 9.25 -4.48
N TYR A 65 -20.63 10.09 -4.23
CA TYR A 65 -20.19 11.17 -5.12
C TYR A 65 -18.80 10.82 -5.65
N VAL A 66 -18.64 10.82 -6.96
CA VAL A 66 -17.36 10.53 -7.61
C VAL A 66 -16.71 11.83 -8.04
N TYR A 67 -15.46 11.99 -7.67
CA TYR A 67 -14.61 13.12 -8.03
C TYR A 67 -13.43 12.67 -8.88
N LYS A 68 -13.11 13.48 -9.89
CA LYS A 68 -11.93 13.29 -10.74
C LYS A 68 -11.35 14.66 -11.08
N ASP A 69 -10.03 14.81 -10.95
CA ASP A 69 -9.29 16.05 -11.29
C ASP A 69 -9.93 17.32 -10.68
N GLY A 70 -10.37 17.23 -9.41
CA GLY A 70 -10.99 18.32 -8.69
C GLY A 70 -12.44 18.63 -9.09
N THR A 71 -13.06 17.84 -9.98
CA THR A 71 -14.42 18.04 -10.47
C THR A 71 -15.31 16.89 -10.06
N SER A 72 -16.59 17.17 -9.72
CA SER A 72 -17.58 16.10 -9.51
C SER A 72 -17.99 15.51 -10.87
N VAL A 73 -17.75 14.22 -11.04
CA VAL A 73 -18.11 13.47 -12.26
C VAL A 73 -19.57 13.03 -12.21
N GLY A 74 -20.10 12.80 -11.02
CA GLY A 74 -21.48 12.40 -10.83
C GLY A 74 -21.74 11.84 -9.43
N SER A 75 -23.01 11.50 -9.19
CA SER A 75 -23.44 10.83 -7.97
C SER A 75 -24.45 9.73 -8.27
N LEU A 76 -24.48 8.71 -7.41
CA LEU A 76 -25.44 7.60 -7.53
C LEU A 76 -25.74 7.02 -6.14
N ASP A 77 -26.89 6.38 -6.02
CA ASP A 77 -27.21 5.58 -4.84
C ASP A 77 -26.34 4.33 -4.83
N THR A 78 -25.85 3.93 -3.66
CA THR A 78 -24.92 2.79 -3.54
C THR A 78 -25.51 1.47 -4.04
N ARG A 79 -26.83 1.29 -3.88
CA ARG A 79 -27.56 0.12 -4.42
C ARG A 79 -27.54 0.01 -5.96
N ASP A 80 -27.30 1.12 -6.67
CA ASP A 80 -27.24 1.21 -8.13
C ASP A 80 -25.78 1.27 -8.65
N ALA A 81 -24.80 1.09 -7.74
CA ALA A 81 -23.39 1.13 -7.98
C ALA A 81 -22.76 -0.26 -7.93
N ASP A 82 -21.73 -0.46 -8.72
CA ASP A 82 -20.78 -1.55 -8.63
C ASP A 82 -19.36 -1.01 -8.84
N GLU A 83 -18.35 -1.84 -8.55
CA GLU A 83 -16.94 -1.44 -8.70
C GLU A 83 -16.61 -0.99 -10.13
N ALA A 84 -17.12 -1.69 -11.13
CA ALA A 84 -16.80 -1.40 -12.53
C ALA A 84 -17.31 -0.01 -12.93
N LYS A 85 -18.55 0.32 -12.54
CA LYS A 85 -19.17 1.61 -12.80
C LYS A 85 -18.47 2.76 -12.07
N LEU A 86 -18.12 2.55 -10.79
CA LEU A 86 -17.35 3.54 -10.03
C LEU A 86 -15.97 3.76 -10.63
N TYR A 87 -15.30 2.69 -11.00
CA TYR A 87 -13.99 2.77 -11.65
C TYR A 87 -14.09 3.51 -13.00
N GLU A 88 -15.09 3.18 -13.83
CA GLU A 88 -15.33 3.90 -15.10
C GLU A 88 -15.53 5.41 -14.87
N MET A 89 -16.32 5.78 -13.85
CA MET A 89 -16.54 7.19 -13.51
C MET A 89 -15.25 7.87 -13.04
N MET A 90 -14.41 7.20 -12.25
CA MET A 90 -13.14 7.73 -11.74
C MET A 90 -12.09 7.89 -12.83
N VAL A 91 -11.96 6.90 -13.72
CA VAL A 91 -10.91 6.86 -14.76
C VAL A 91 -11.39 7.50 -16.07
N GLY A 92 -12.71 7.43 -16.36
CA GLY A 92 -13.31 7.99 -17.58
C GLY A 92 -13.13 7.11 -18.82
N GLN A 93 -12.81 5.82 -18.64
CA GLN A 93 -12.73 4.82 -19.71
C GLN A 93 -13.59 3.63 -19.29
N SER A 94 -14.40 3.10 -20.22
CA SER A 94 -15.13 1.86 -19.98
C SER A 94 -14.13 0.74 -19.77
N THR A 95 -14.14 0.15 -18.60
CA THR A 95 -13.39 -1.07 -18.30
C THR A 95 -14.04 -2.24 -19.04
N THR A 96 -13.60 -2.47 -20.26
CA THR A 96 -13.80 -3.78 -20.87
C THR A 96 -13.05 -4.80 -20.00
N THR A 97 -13.68 -5.88 -19.70
CA THR A 97 -13.48 -7.11 -18.94
C THR A 97 -12.05 -7.62 -18.67
N GLU A 98 -10.99 -6.89 -18.99
CA GLU A 98 -9.60 -7.28 -18.82
C GLU A 98 -8.95 -6.60 -17.60
N TYR A 99 -9.60 -6.75 -16.42
CA TYR A 99 -9.01 -6.29 -15.17
C TYR A 99 -7.68 -7.01 -14.86
N TYR A 100 -7.56 -8.21 -15.35
CA TYR A 100 -6.33 -9.01 -15.32
C TYR A 100 -5.72 -8.99 -16.71
N HIS A 101 -4.78 -8.10 -16.96
CA HIS A 101 -3.98 -8.07 -18.19
C HIS A 101 -3.11 -9.34 -18.30
N LEU A 102 -3.75 -10.48 -18.51
CA LEU A 102 -3.05 -11.76 -18.73
C LEU A 102 -2.09 -11.69 -19.92
N ASP A 103 -2.41 -10.84 -20.89
CA ASP A 103 -1.56 -10.51 -22.06
C ASP A 103 -0.24 -9.83 -21.69
N ARG A 104 -0.15 -9.21 -20.51
CA ARG A 104 1.07 -8.58 -20.00
C ARG A 104 1.92 -9.51 -19.14
N GLN A 105 1.40 -10.68 -18.81
CA GLN A 105 2.16 -11.67 -18.04
C GLN A 105 3.10 -12.43 -18.99
N THR A 106 4.39 -12.33 -18.74
CA THR A 106 5.42 -13.10 -19.43
C THR A 106 5.92 -14.21 -18.53
N ALA A 107 6.18 -15.37 -19.11
CA ALA A 107 6.79 -16.46 -18.34
C ALA A 107 8.16 -16.01 -17.82
N PRO A 108 8.49 -16.26 -16.55
CA PRO A 108 9.82 -15.99 -16.00
C PRO A 108 10.90 -16.73 -16.80
N GLN A 109 12.08 -16.15 -16.88
CA GLN A 109 13.24 -16.81 -17.44
C GLN A 109 13.82 -17.81 -16.41
N ASP A 110 14.60 -18.79 -16.85
CA ASP A 110 15.21 -19.79 -15.95
C ASP A 110 16.31 -19.21 -15.03
N ASP A 111 16.78 -18.00 -15.29
CA ASP A 111 17.87 -17.34 -14.59
C ASP A 111 17.40 -16.75 -13.25
N VAL A 112 17.78 -17.38 -12.14
CA VAL A 112 17.47 -16.94 -10.77
C VAL A 112 18.35 -15.76 -10.40
N LEU A 113 17.74 -14.60 -10.17
CA LEU A 113 18.42 -13.38 -9.76
C LEU A 113 18.56 -13.25 -8.24
N LEU A 114 17.53 -13.68 -7.49
CA LEU A 114 17.54 -13.64 -6.03
C LEU A 114 16.87 -14.90 -5.50
N GLU A 115 17.43 -15.46 -4.45
CA GLU A 115 16.86 -16.58 -3.73
C GLU A 115 16.90 -16.30 -2.23
N ALA A 116 15.77 -16.54 -1.57
CA ALA A 116 15.65 -16.58 -0.12
C ALA A 116 15.45 -18.02 0.32
N LYS A 117 16.29 -18.49 1.25
CA LYS A 117 16.22 -19.84 1.83
C LYS A 117 16.06 -19.76 3.33
N ASP A 118 14.96 -20.33 3.80
CA ASP A 118 14.63 -20.42 5.23
C ASP A 118 14.79 -19.08 5.98
N LEU A 119 14.46 -17.98 5.28
CA LEU A 119 14.67 -16.65 5.79
C LEU A 119 13.71 -16.36 6.94
N GLY A 120 14.22 -15.73 8.00
CA GLY A 120 13.41 -15.37 9.15
C GLY A 120 13.93 -14.18 9.94
N LEU A 121 12.97 -13.46 10.53
CA LEU A 121 13.19 -12.37 11.47
C LEU A 121 12.39 -12.65 12.74
N HIS A 122 13.09 -12.81 13.88
CA HIS A 122 12.47 -13.24 15.13
C HIS A 122 11.29 -12.36 15.54
N GLY A 123 10.17 -13.03 15.84
CA GLY A 123 8.93 -12.37 16.27
C GLY A 123 8.10 -11.76 15.14
N ILE A 124 8.58 -11.76 13.88
CA ILE A 124 7.92 -11.11 12.76
C ILE A 124 7.55 -12.14 11.69
N PHE A 125 8.55 -12.78 11.05
CA PHE A 125 8.31 -13.84 10.08
C PHE A 125 9.34 -14.97 10.20
N LYS A 126 9.04 -16.13 9.63
CA LYS A 126 9.94 -17.29 9.66
C LYS A 126 9.70 -18.22 8.47
N HIS A 127 10.76 -18.94 8.09
CA HIS A 127 10.74 -19.98 7.06
C HIS A 127 10.27 -19.49 5.68
N VAL A 128 10.62 -18.25 5.32
CA VAL A 128 10.31 -17.69 4.01
C VAL A 128 11.27 -18.25 2.98
N ASN A 129 10.71 -18.85 1.91
CA ASN A 129 11.44 -19.45 0.81
C ASN A 129 10.84 -18.99 -0.51
N PHE A 130 11.64 -18.41 -1.39
CA PHE A 130 11.25 -18.11 -2.77
C PHE A 130 12.48 -17.87 -3.65
N GLN A 131 12.25 -17.93 -4.95
CA GLN A 131 13.18 -17.52 -5.98
C GLN A 131 12.57 -16.43 -6.82
N LEU A 132 13.35 -15.44 -7.21
CA LEU A 132 12.97 -14.39 -8.14
C LEU A 132 13.81 -14.54 -9.40
N HIS A 133 13.13 -14.71 -10.52
CA HIS A 133 13.73 -14.94 -11.82
C HIS A 133 13.90 -13.65 -12.62
N ARG A 134 14.76 -13.67 -13.61
CA ARG A 134 14.92 -12.55 -14.53
C ARG A 134 13.61 -12.25 -15.28
N GLY A 135 13.21 -10.97 -15.29
CA GLY A 135 11.99 -10.51 -15.96
C GLY A 135 10.70 -10.84 -15.21
N GLU A 136 10.79 -11.42 -14.00
CA GLU A 136 9.65 -11.74 -13.15
C GLU A 136 9.22 -10.54 -12.32
N VAL A 137 7.92 -10.41 -12.09
CA VAL A 137 7.32 -9.55 -11.06
C VAL A 137 6.70 -10.46 -10.00
N LEU A 138 7.36 -10.57 -8.85
CA LEU A 138 6.88 -11.38 -7.71
C LEU A 138 6.09 -10.50 -6.75
N GLY A 139 4.83 -10.86 -6.49
CA GLY A 139 3.98 -10.23 -5.48
C GLY A 139 4.13 -10.91 -4.11
N LEU A 140 4.43 -10.14 -3.07
CA LEU A 140 4.32 -10.57 -1.68
C LEU A 140 3.06 -9.95 -1.09
N CYS A 141 2.14 -10.75 -0.58
CA CYS A 141 0.89 -10.27 0.00
C CYS A 141 0.68 -10.84 1.40
N GLY A 142 -0.01 -10.07 2.23
CA GLY A 142 -0.37 -10.47 3.59
C GLY A 142 -1.14 -9.35 4.29
N VAL A 143 -1.81 -9.69 5.39
CA VAL A 143 -2.45 -8.70 6.24
C VAL A 143 -1.40 -7.83 6.95
N VAL A 144 -1.81 -6.68 7.46
CA VAL A 144 -0.94 -5.80 8.26
C VAL A 144 -0.30 -6.59 9.41
N GLY A 145 1.03 -6.51 9.52
CA GLY A 145 1.80 -7.26 10.52
C GLY A 145 2.08 -8.72 10.15
N SER A 146 1.83 -9.12 8.89
CA SER A 146 2.19 -10.47 8.39
C SER A 146 3.68 -10.71 8.22
N GLY A 147 4.48 -9.66 8.20
CA GLY A 147 5.92 -9.72 7.93
C GLY A 147 6.31 -9.53 6.45
N ALA A 148 5.33 -9.32 5.56
CA ALA A 148 5.61 -9.16 4.13
C ALA A 148 6.45 -7.90 3.83
N GLU A 149 6.21 -6.81 4.56
CA GLU A 149 6.98 -5.56 4.45
C GLU A 149 8.42 -5.79 4.94
N GLU A 150 8.58 -6.43 6.09
CA GLU A 150 9.87 -6.69 6.74
C GLU A 150 10.73 -7.69 5.95
N VAL A 151 10.13 -8.55 5.13
CA VAL A 151 10.90 -9.34 4.15
C VAL A 151 11.64 -8.43 3.18
N CYS A 152 10.99 -7.38 2.67
CA CYS A 152 11.63 -6.41 1.77
C CYS A 152 12.74 -5.61 2.48
N GLU A 153 12.53 -5.22 3.74
CA GLU A 153 13.53 -4.53 4.57
C GLU A 153 14.77 -5.42 4.80
N VAL A 154 14.56 -6.70 5.04
CA VAL A 154 15.67 -7.67 5.15
C VAL A 154 16.41 -7.84 3.82
N LEU A 155 15.68 -7.92 2.69
CA LEU A 155 16.29 -8.08 1.36
C LEU A 155 17.09 -6.84 0.94
N CYS A 156 16.66 -5.64 1.31
CA CYS A 156 17.41 -4.42 1.02
C CYS A 156 18.51 -4.10 2.05
N GLY A 157 18.58 -4.87 3.14
CA GLY A 157 19.62 -4.72 4.18
C GLY A 157 19.38 -3.60 5.18
N ASP A 158 18.16 -3.13 5.29
CA ASP A 158 17.71 -2.22 6.34
C ASP A 158 17.57 -2.97 7.66
N GLU A 159 16.93 -4.15 7.60
CA GLU A 159 16.89 -5.10 8.71
C GLU A 159 17.83 -6.30 8.48
N LYS A 160 18.25 -6.94 9.58
CA LYS A 160 19.12 -8.11 9.54
C LYS A 160 18.33 -9.37 9.77
N PRO A 161 18.42 -10.37 8.88
CA PRO A 161 17.76 -11.66 9.14
C PRO A 161 18.30 -12.29 10.41
N SER A 162 17.43 -12.90 11.20
CA SER A 162 17.79 -13.67 12.38
C SER A 162 18.38 -15.04 11.99
N PHE A 163 17.87 -15.62 10.90
CA PHE A 163 18.33 -16.88 10.34
C PHE A 163 17.99 -16.95 8.84
N GLY A 164 18.51 -17.98 8.17
CA GLY A 164 18.33 -18.19 6.73
C GLY A 164 19.38 -17.53 5.89
N GLU A 165 19.26 -17.67 4.59
CA GLU A 165 20.25 -17.26 3.62
C GLU A 165 19.61 -16.49 2.45
N ILE A 166 20.30 -15.47 1.97
CA ILE A 166 19.96 -14.73 0.77
C ILE A 166 21.08 -14.95 -0.24
N SER A 167 20.71 -15.30 -1.46
CA SER A 167 21.66 -15.39 -2.58
C SER A 167 21.25 -14.44 -3.70
N VAL A 168 22.24 -13.75 -4.28
CA VAL A 168 22.07 -12.90 -5.46
C VAL A 168 22.92 -13.44 -6.59
N ARG A 169 22.29 -13.79 -7.70
CA ARG A 169 22.91 -14.42 -8.87
C ARG A 169 23.79 -15.63 -8.47
N GLY A 170 23.24 -16.50 -7.61
CA GLY A 170 23.87 -17.71 -7.12
C GLY A 170 24.98 -17.50 -6.08
N ARG A 171 25.24 -16.27 -5.65
CA ARG A 171 26.23 -15.97 -4.60
C ARG A 171 25.53 -15.64 -3.30
N ALA A 172 25.85 -16.32 -2.21
CA ALA A 172 25.36 -15.99 -0.88
C ALA A 172 25.81 -14.57 -0.49
N VAL A 173 24.88 -13.77 0.00
CA VAL A 173 25.12 -12.38 0.41
C VAL A 173 24.58 -12.14 1.81
N ARG A 174 25.20 -11.20 2.52
CA ARG A 174 24.70 -10.72 3.80
C ARG A 174 24.86 -9.22 3.86
N PHE A 175 23.75 -8.54 3.71
CA PHE A 175 23.73 -7.08 3.76
C PHE A 175 23.77 -6.59 5.21
N ARG A 176 24.46 -5.49 5.42
CA ARG A 176 24.53 -4.77 6.70
C ARG A 176 23.99 -3.35 6.57
N SER A 177 23.61 -2.96 5.39
CA SER A 177 23.02 -1.66 5.08
C SER A 177 22.42 -1.65 3.67
N PRO A 178 21.44 -0.80 3.38
CA PRO A 178 20.86 -0.62 2.04
C PRO A 178 21.89 -0.27 0.97
N LYS A 179 22.96 0.43 1.36
CA LYS A 179 24.05 0.76 0.44
C LYS A 179 24.81 -0.47 -0.08
N GLN A 180 24.88 -1.54 0.68
CA GLN A 180 25.49 -2.80 0.22
C GLN A 180 24.55 -3.52 -0.73
N ALA A 181 23.26 -3.58 -0.43
CA ALA A 181 22.23 -4.15 -1.30
C ALA A 181 22.15 -3.39 -2.64
N LEU A 182 22.23 -2.07 -2.62
CA LEU A 182 22.28 -1.24 -3.83
C LEU A 182 23.47 -1.60 -4.75
N ARG A 183 24.65 -1.95 -4.21
CA ARG A 183 25.80 -2.38 -5.01
C ARG A 183 25.58 -3.72 -5.73
N GLU A 184 24.73 -4.56 -5.17
CA GLU A 184 24.29 -5.82 -5.79
C GLU A 184 23.05 -5.63 -6.70
N GLY A 185 22.56 -4.39 -6.84
CA GLY A 185 21.46 -4.03 -7.71
C GLY A 185 20.07 -4.15 -7.07
N ILE A 186 20.01 -4.26 -5.74
CA ILE A 186 18.75 -4.28 -5.01
C ILE A 186 18.41 -2.85 -4.56
N LEU A 187 17.27 -2.35 -4.98
CA LEU A 187 16.71 -1.05 -4.58
C LEU A 187 15.37 -1.24 -3.91
N MET A 188 15.08 -0.42 -2.92
CA MET A 188 13.79 -0.38 -2.25
C MET A 188 13.16 1.01 -2.41
N ILE A 189 11.88 1.04 -2.72
CA ILE A 189 11.04 2.23 -2.58
C ILE A 189 10.24 2.04 -1.29
N PRO A 190 10.47 2.86 -0.27
CA PRO A 190 9.84 2.68 1.03
C PRO A 190 8.35 3.03 0.98
N LYS A 191 7.59 2.47 1.91
CA LYS A 191 6.15 2.74 2.10
C LYS A 191 5.91 4.20 2.50
N GLU A 192 6.63 4.67 3.51
CA GLU A 192 6.55 6.05 4.03
C GLU A 192 7.41 7.00 3.21
N ARG A 193 6.99 7.24 1.95
CA ARG A 193 7.75 8.02 0.95
C ARG A 193 8.20 9.39 1.43
N LEU A 194 7.38 10.08 2.24
CA LEU A 194 7.67 11.43 2.73
C LEU A 194 8.74 11.48 3.81
N PHE A 195 8.87 10.41 4.60
CA PHE A 195 9.82 10.34 5.71
C PHE A 195 11.09 9.56 5.36
N GLU A 196 10.96 8.53 4.53
CA GLU A 196 12.03 7.60 4.22
C GLU A 196 12.54 7.72 2.77
N GLY A 197 11.68 8.16 1.86
CA GLY A 197 11.97 8.18 0.43
C GLY A 197 12.52 9.50 -0.10
N ILE A 198 12.26 10.63 0.58
CA ILE A 198 12.69 11.96 0.14
C ILE A 198 13.26 12.78 1.30
N VAL A 199 14.15 13.71 0.97
CA VAL A 199 14.62 14.76 1.89
C VAL A 199 13.82 16.02 1.55
N SER A 200 12.81 16.35 2.36
CA SER A 200 11.83 17.42 2.09
C SER A 200 12.43 18.82 1.99
N THR A 201 13.65 19.03 2.52
CA THR A 201 14.39 20.30 2.47
C THR A 201 15.23 20.46 1.21
N LEU A 202 15.39 19.43 0.42
CA LEU A 202 16.14 19.45 -0.83
C LEU A 202 15.21 19.69 -2.03
N SER A 203 15.77 20.20 -3.12
CA SER A 203 15.06 20.32 -4.39
C SER A 203 14.70 18.94 -4.98
N VAL A 204 13.77 18.91 -5.94
CA VAL A 204 13.44 17.69 -6.69
C VAL A 204 14.68 17.13 -7.39
N GLU A 205 15.50 18.00 -8.01
CA GLU A 205 16.74 17.64 -8.67
C GLU A 205 17.72 16.97 -7.72
N ASP A 206 17.94 17.56 -6.52
CA ASP A 206 18.82 16.99 -5.51
C ASP A 206 18.33 15.63 -5.01
N ASN A 207 17.02 15.48 -4.77
CA ASN A 207 16.44 14.21 -4.36
C ASN A 207 16.63 13.11 -5.41
N ILE A 208 16.46 13.42 -6.70
CA ILE A 208 16.74 12.48 -7.79
C ILE A 208 18.22 12.12 -7.84
N ALA A 209 19.09 13.10 -7.59
CA ALA A 209 20.54 12.93 -7.65
C ALA A 209 21.14 12.20 -6.44
N LEU A 210 20.43 12.14 -5.29
CA LEU A 210 20.95 11.58 -4.03
C LEU A 210 21.56 10.18 -4.18
N SER A 211 20.90 9.29 -4.91
CA SER A 211 21.36 7.92 -5.11
C SER A 211 22.68 7.84 -5.89
N ASN A 212 22.95 8.83 -6.74
CA ASN A 212 24.10 8.90 -7.64
C ASN A 212 25.09 10.03 -7.30
N ALA A 213 24.91 10.71 -6.16
CA ALA A 213 25.69 11.89 -5.77
C ALA A 213 27.21 11.68 -5.85
N LYS A 214 27.71 10.49 -5.53
CA LYS A 214 29.15 10.16 -5.65
C LYS A 214 29.64 10.01 -7.07
N GLN A 215 28.79 9.65 -8.01
CA GLN A 215 29.15 9.57 -9.44
C GLN A 215 29.14 10.94 -10.07
N MET A 216 28.16 11.78 -9.68
CA MET A 216 28.03 13.16 -10.16
C MET A 216 29.15 14.07 -9.60
N ALA A 217 29.65 13.81 -8.40
CA ALA A 217 30.75 14.57 -7.79
C ALA A 217 32.14 14.27 -8.40
N LYS A 218 32.26 13.31 -9.32
CA LYS A 218 33.51 12.92 -9.99
C LYS A 218 33.62 13.43 -11.43
N GLY A 219 32.59 14.12 -11.94
CA GLY A 219 32.60 14.83 -13.23
C GLY A 219 32.78 16.32 -13.02
#